data_7eab694cd13c5b52427aea5fba165b13
#
_entry.id   7eab694cd13c5b52427aea5fba165b13
#
_cell.length_a   1.000
_cell.length_b   1.000
_cell.length_c   1.000
_cell.angle_alpha   90.00
_cell.angle_beta   90.00
_cell.angle_gamma   90.00
#
_symmetry.space_group_name_H-M   'P 1'
#
loop_
_entity.id
_entity.type
_entity.pdbx_description
1 polymer ?
#
loop_
_entity_poly.entity_id
_entity_poly.type
_entity_poly.pdbx_seq_one_letter_code
_entity_poly.pdbx_strand_id
1 'polypeptide(L)'
;MPSRDASRVTTERFLTLADVAEILNISASQTYALVRSGDLQGIQIGGRNQWRVERSKLEEYIEQTYRKTASNLSELPSTLPSDA
;
A
#
# COMPACT_ATOMS: atom_id res chain seq x y z
N MET A 1 -25.91 -10.16 -6.27
CA MET A 1 -24.53 -9.92 -6.37
C MET A 1 -23.62 -10.94 -5.80
N PRO A 2 -24.07 -12.13 -5.58
CA PRO A 2 -23.23 -13.14 -4.93
C PRO A 2 -21.94 -13.42 -5.65
N SER A 3 -22.00 -13.53 -6.95
CA SER A 3 -20.79 -13.88 -7.67
C SER A 3 -19.79 -12.75 -7.63
N ARG A 4 -20.28 -11.54 -7.63
CA ARG A 4 -19.41 -10.42 -7.52
C ARG A 4 -18.79 -10.34 -6.14
N ASP A 5 -19.55 -10.75 -5.15
CA ASP A 5 -19.06 -10.77 -3.80
C ASP A 5 -17.91 -11.74 -3.64
N ALA A 6 -17.98 -12.88 -4.27
CA ALA A 6 -16.92 -13.85 -4.18
C ALA A 6 -15.62 -13.32 -4.76
N SER A 7 -15.70 -12.67 -5.90
CA SER A 7 -14.53 -12.03 -6.47
C SER A 7 -14.00 -10.95 -5.59
N ARG A 8 -14.91 -10.21 -5.05
CA ARG A 8 -14.56 -9.10 -4.23
C ARG A 8 -13.88 -9.53 -2.95
N VAL A 9 -14.29 -10.66 -2.41
CA VAL A 9 -13.69 -11.15 -1.18
C VAL A 9 -12.21 -11.39 -1.40
N THR A 10 -11.84 -11.99 -2.51
CA THR A 10 -10.43 -12.21 -2.81
C THR A 10 -9.68 -10.89 -2.91
N THR A 11 -10.26 -9.95 -3.63
CA THR A 11 -9.64 -8.65 -3.82
C THR A 11 -9.55 -7.89 -2.50
N GLU A 12 -10.58 -8.03 -1.67
CA GLU A 12 -10.59 -7.29 -0.43
C GLU A 12 -9.62 -7.83 0.59
N ARG A 13 -9.32 -9.11 0.52
CA ARG A 13 -8.44 -9.68 1.50
C ARG A 13 -6.98 -9.53 1.11
N PHE A 14 -6.68 -9.83 -0.12
CA PHE A 14 -5.31 -9.76 -0.61
C PHE A 14 -5.25 -8.94 -1.88
N LEU A 15 -4.27 -8.06 -1.92
CA LEU A 15 -4.07 -7.17 -3.05
C LEU A 15 -2.76 -7.51 -3.70
N THR A 16 -2.69 -7.35 -5.01
CA THR A 16 -1.42 -7.46 -5.72
C THR A 16 -0.64 -6.16 -5.53
N LEU A 17 0.62 -6.19 -5.88
CA LEU A 17 1.40 -4.95 -5.83
C LEU A 17 0.85 -3.91 -6.82
N ALA A 18 0.32 -4.36 -7.94
CA ALA A 18 -0.30 -3.43 -8.88
C ALA A 18 -1.52 -2.77 -8.26
N ASP A 19 -2.31 -3.54 -7.52
CA ASP A 19 -3.47 -2.98 -6.82
C ASP A 19 -3.05 -1.95 -5.80
N VAL A 20 -2.01 -2.25 -5.04
CA VAL A 20 -1.52 -1.34 -4.02
C VAL A 20 -0.99 -0.06 -4.66
N ALA A 21 -0.25 -0.22 -5.75
CA ALA A 21 0.29 0.93 -6.45
C ALA A 21 -0.83 1.85 -6.91
N GLU A 22 -1.91 1.28 -7.38
CA GLU A 22 -3.04 2.04 -7.83
C GLU A 22 -3.75 2.73 -6.68
N ILE A 23 -3.94 2.01 -5.59
CA ILE A 23 -4.60 2.58 -4.41
C ILE A 23 -3.79 3.73 -3.84
N LEU A 24 -2.48 3.56 -3.74
CA LEU A 24 -1.62 4.60 -3.19
C LEU A 24 -1.20 5.62 -4.24
N ASN A 25 -1.51 5.35 -5.49
CA ASN A 25 -1.17 6.24 -6.60
C ASN A 25 0.34 6.47 -6.68
N ILE A 26 1.08 5.40 -6.61
CA ILE A 26 2.53 5.44 -6.73
C ILE A 26 2.97 4.42 -7.76
N SER A 27 4.24 4.44 -8.11
CA SER A 27 4.74 3.53 -9.13
C SER A 27 4.85 2.11 -8.59
N ALA A 28 4.88 1.14 -9.49
CA ALA A 28 5.07 -0.24 -9.11
C ALA A 28 6.42 -0.45 -8.44
N SER A 29 7.44 0.25 -8.90
CA SER A 29 8.76 0.18 -8.30
C SER A 29 8.77 0.65 -6.87
N GLN A 30 8.07 1.73 -6.61
CA GLN A 30 7.95 2.25 -5.27
C GLN A 30 7.22 1.28 -4.37
N THR A 31 6.17 0.67 -4.88
CA THR A 31 5.41 -0.30 -4.12
C THR A 31 6.27 -1.50 -3.76
N TYR A 32 7.03 -1.98 -4.73
CA TYR A 32 7.92 -3.10 -4.50
C TYR A 32 8.97 -2.75 -3.44
N ALA A 33 9.49 -1.56 -3.50
CA ALA A 33 10.47 -1.11 -2.51
C ALA A 33 9.87 -1.06 -1.12
N LEU A 34 8.62 -0.68 -1.00
CA LEU A 34 7.97 -0.63 0.30
C LEU A 34 7.81 -2.01 0.93
N VAL A 35 7.44 -3.00 0.14
CA VAL A 35 7.30 -4.34 0.69
C VAL A 35 8.65 -4.98 0.94
N ARG A 36 9.64 -4.67 0.12
CA ARG A 36 10.98 -5.21 0.32
C ARG A 36 11.62 -4.66 1.58
N SER A 37 11.42 -3.41 1.86
CA SER A 37 12.01 -2.78 3.03
C SER A 37 11.27 -3.15 4.31
N GLY A 38 10.07 -3.69 4.18
CA GLY A 38 9.27 -3.99 5.34
C GLY A 38 8.40 -2.84 5.81
N ASP A 39 8.46 -1.71 5.14
CA ASP A 39 7.59 -0.59 5.50
C ASP A 39 6.13 -0.97 5.31
N LEU A 40 5.84 -1.68 4.24
CA LEU A 40 4.52 -2.20 4.00
C LEU A 40 4.59 -3.71 4.10
N GLN A 41 3.85 -4.29 5.01
CA GLN A 41 3.90 -5.72 5.22
C GLN A 41 3.23 -6.47 4.08
N GLY A 42 3.98 -7.31 3.44
CA GLY A 42 3.46 -8.15 2.38
C GLY A 42 3.94 -9.57 2.55
N ILE A 43 3.37 -10.49 1.81
CA ILE A 43 3.79 -11.87 1.84
C ILE A 43 4.09 -12.35 0.43
N GLN A 44 4.97 -13.30 0.33
CA GLN A 44 5.28 -13.95 -0.93
C GLN A 44 4.56 -15.27 -0.99
N ILE A 45 3.84 -15.48 -2.07
CA ILE A 45 3.08 -16.70 -2.20
C ILE A 45 3.69 -17.49 -3.36
N GLY A 46 3.87 -18.77 -3.15
CA GLY A 46 4.32 -19.64 -4.20
C GLY A 46 5.80 -19.59 -4.52
N GLY A 47 6.59 -18.94 -3.72
CA GLY A 47 8.03 -18.98 -3.88
C GLY A 47 8.58 -18.25 -5.07
N ARG A 48 7.77 -17.46 -5.74
CA ARG A 48 8.24 -16.66 -6.84
C ARG A 48 7.81 -15.25 -6.56
N ASN A 49 8.41 -14.29 -6.82
CA ASN A 49 8.10 -12.89 -6.53
C ASN A 49 6.63 -12.53 -6.65
N GLN A 50 5.77 -13.39 -6.19
CA GLN A 50 4.34 -13.13 -6.19
C GLN A 50 3.95 -12.55 -4.85
N TRP A 51 4.11 -11.28 -4.75
CA TRP A 51 3.79 -10.57 -3.52
C TRP A 51 2.30 -10.31 -3.42
N ARG A 52 1.81 -10.41 -2.20
CA ARG A 52 0.43 -10.03 -1.92
C ARG A 52 0.44 -9.24 -0.63
N VAL A 53 -0.46 -8.28 -0.54
CA VAL A 53 -0.57 -7.44 0.64
C VAL A 53 -1.98 -7.61 1.18
N GLU A 54 -2.09 -8.00 2.42
CA GLU A 54 -3.38 -8.13 3.05
C GLU A 54 -3.98 -6.74 3.21
N ARG A 55 -5.25 -6.60 2.90
CA ARG A 55 -5.89 -5.30 2.93
C ARG A 55 -5.76 -4.62 4.29
N SER A 56 -5.90 -5.39 5.36
CA SER A 56 -5.76 -4.82 6.69
C SER A 56 -4.37 -4.25 6.92
N LYS A 57 -3.35 -4.88 6.34
CA LYS A 57 -1.99 -4.38 6.48
C LYS A 57 -1.78 -3.10 5.68
N LEU A 58 -2.41 -3.01 4.54
CA LEU A 58 -2.36 -1.78 3.77
C LEU A 58 -3.04 -0.65 4.52
N GLU A 59 -4.16 -0.94 5.15
CA GLU A 59 -4.86 0.07 5.93
C GLU A 59 -4.04 0.54 7.11
N GLU A 60 -3.35 -0.39 7.78
CA GLU A 60 -2.46 -0.02 8.87
C GLU A 60 -1.32 0.87 8.37
N TYR A 61 -0.77 0.54 7.23
CA TYR A 61 0.29 1.33 6.64
C TYR A 61 -0.19 2.74 6.34
N ILE A 62 -1.36 2.85 5.77
CA ILE A 62 -1.93 4.15 5.45
C ILE A 62 -2.12 4.97 6.73
N GLU A 63 -2.63 4.36 7.76
CA GLU A 63 -2.84 5.06 9.01
C GLU A 63 -1.54 5.51 9.65
N GLN A 64 -0.54 4.65 9.62
CA GLN A 64 0.76 5.01 10.15
C GLN A 64 1.39 6.14 9.36
N THR A 65 1.18 6.14 8.07
CA THR A 65 1.71 7.19 7.22
C THR A 65 1.02 8.52 7.53
N TYR A 66 -0.26 8.48 7.78
CA TYR A 66 -0.96 9.69 8.19
C TYR A 66 -0.39 10.24 9.50
N ARG A 67 -0.13 9.39 10.45
CA ARG A 67 0.42 9.81 11.73
C ARG A 67 1.81 10.40 11.57
N LYS A 68 2.64 9.76 10.77
CA LYS A 68 3.96 10.25 10.51
C LYS A 68 3.93 11.61 9.85
N THR A 69 3.06 11.75 8.88
CA THR A 69 2.91 13.02 8.18
C THR A 69 2.44 14.09 9.14
N ALA A 70 1.49 13.77 9.97
CA ALA A 70 0.97 14.75 10.93
C ALA A 70 2.06 15.21 11.87
N SER A 71 2.91 14.29 12.33
CA SER A 71 3.97 14.67 13.24
C SER A 71 5.06 15.49 12.56
N ASN A 72 5.20 15.37 11.25
CA ASN A 72 6.22 16.13 10.52
C ASN A 72 5.71 17.41 9.91
N LEU A 73 4.42 17.68 10.04
CA LEU A 73 3.85 18.84 9.37
C LEU A 73 4.46 20.15 9.82
N SER A 74 4.81 20.24 11.08
CA SER A 74 5.39 21.47 11.59
C SER A 74 6.77 21.73 11.02
N GLU A 75 7.42 20.73 10.48
CA GLU A 75 8.75 20.88 9.92
C GLU A 75 8.76 21.02 8.42
N LEU A 76 7.60 20.95 7.80
CA LEU A 76 7.54 21.08 6.37
C LEU A 76 7.58 22.53 5.95
N PRO A 77 8.15 22.81 4.77
CA PRO A 77 8.14 24.19 4.28
C PRO A 77 6.71 24.61 3.95
N SER A 78 6.49 25.90 3.96
CA SER A 78 5.16 26.42 3.69
C SER A 78 4.77 26.27 2.24
N THR A 79 5.72 26.00 1.35
CA THR A 79 5.40 25.78 -0.05
C THR A 79 5.35 24.30 -0.34
N LEU A 80 4.53 23.95 -1.29
CA LEU A 80 4.40 22.55 -1.67
C LEU A 80 5.66 22.06 -2.37
N PRO A 81 6.04 20.81 -2.12
CA PRO A 81 7.15 20.23 -2.87
C PRO A 81 6.78 20.10 -4.34
N SER A 82 7.75 20.17 -5.18
CA SER A 82 7.49 20.16 -6.61
C SER A 82 6.92 18.83 -7.10
N ASP A 83 7.13 17.78 -6.39
CA ASP A 83 6.59 16.49 -6.80
C ASP A 83 5.26 16.16 -6.15
N ALA A 84 4.67 17.05 -5.47
CA ALA A 84 3.39 16.80 -4.78
C ALA A 84 2.15 16.91 -5.71
#